data_1c397be9583bf8cbff599930cf15073d
#
_entry.id   1c397be9583bf8cbff599930cf15073d
#
_cell.length_a   1.000
_cell.length_b   1.000
_cell.length_c   1.000
_cell.angle_alpha   90.00
_cell.angle_beta   90.00
_cell.angle_gamma   90.00
#
_symmetry.space_group_name_H-M   'P 1'
#
loop_
_entity.id
_entity.type
_entity.pdbx_description
1 polymer ?
#
loop_
_entity_poly.entity_id
_entity_poly.type
_entity_poly.pdbx_seq_one_letter_code
_entity_poly.pdbx_strand_id
1 'polypeptide(L)'
;MMGTIMAEKVESFSKRLRIGLDRKSMTQTELSIRSGVSKSSISRYLKGDWEGKQEAVYALAGALGVSVSWLMGYDVPITGVEAPGTIPAGFEPLPQMTNVPLVGSIACGTPILAEENIKEYIGVPAAWRADFALECHGDSMAPRICDGDIVCIRRQPEVESGQIAAVRIGDEATLKHFYRSGDVVQLIAENPAVCPPMVYAGTQLEEMAVEGLAVGICRSLM
;
A
#
# COMPACT_ATOMS: atom_id res chain seq x y z
N MET A 1 -13.73 27.00 -6.83
CA MET A 1 -14.91 26.31 -6.29
C MET A 1 -15.26 25.20 -7.27
N MET A 2 -14.76 23.98 -7.05
CA MET A 2 -15.16 22.78 -7.82
C MET A 2 -16.25 22.09 -6.99
N GLY A 3 -17.48 22.15 -7.52
CA GLY A 3 -18.63 21.51 -6.90
C GLY A 3 -18.48 19.99 -6.94
N THR A 4 -18.50 19.36 -5.77
CA THR A 4 -18.60 17.92 -5.60
C THR A 4 -19.93 17.46 -6.19
N ILE A 5 -19.92 16.81 -7.35
CA ILE A 5 -21.10 16.15 -7.92
C ILE A 5 -21.35 14.93 -7.06
N MET A 6 -22.30 15.01 -6.13
CA MET A 6 -22.86 13.85 -5.46
C MET A 6 -23.59 13.02 -6.52
N ALA A 7 -23.22 11.76 -6.71
CA ALA A 7 -23.98 10.85 -7.55
C ALA A 7 -25.36 10.68 -6.91
N GLU A 8 -26.41 11.14 -7.59
CA GLU A 8 -27.78 11.06 -7.11
C GLU A 8 -28.35 9.66 -7.29
N LYS A 9 -29.10 9.17 -6.30
CA LYS A 9 -29.78 7.87 -6.41
C LYS A 9 -31.01 8.06 -7.27
N VAL A 10 -30.96 7.58 -8.52
CA VAL A 10 -32.00 7.78 -9.54
C VAL A 10 -33.00 6.63 -9.62
N GLU A 11 -32.66 5.45 -9.09
CA GLU A 11 -33.53 4.29 -9.11
C GLU A 11 -33.44 3.43 -7.84
N SER A 12 -34.46 2.54 -7.64
CA SER A 12 -34.42 1.60 -6.52
C SER A 12 -33.56 0.37 -6.80
N PHE A 13 -32.97 -0.21 -5.75
CA PHE A 13 -32.21 -1.45 -5.82
C PHE A 13 -33.01 -2.59 -6.47
N SER A 14 -34.29 -2.75 -6.11
CA SER A 14 -35.18 -3.79 -6.65
C SER A 14 -35.40 -3.65 -8.16
N LYS A 15 -35.49 -2.43 -8.68
CA LYS A 15 -35.64 -2.17 -10.12
C LYS A 15 -34.35 -2.49 -10.87
N ARG A 16 -33.20 -2.06 -10.34
CA ARG A 16 -31.88 -2.37 -10.91
C ARG A 16 -31.57 -3.87 -10.88
N LEU A 17 -31.96 -4.56 -9.82
CA LEU A 17 -31.80 -6.02 -9.72
C LEU A 17 -32.61 -6.75 -10.80
N ARG A 18 -33.85 -6.30 -11.08
CA ARG A 18 -34.66 -6.82 -12.20
C ARG A 18 -34.00 -6.61 -13.55
N ILE A 19 -33.57 -5.39 -13.81
CA ILE A 19 -32.85 -5.04 -15.05
C ILE A 19 -31.61 -5.92 -15.23
N GLY A 20 -30.85 -6.16 -14.15
CA GLY A 20 -29.67 -7.03 -14.18
C GLY A 20 -29.99 -8.48 -14.53
N LEU A 21 -31.07 -9.04 -13.97
CA LEU A 21 -31.58 -10.39 -14.29
C LEU A 21 -32.01 -10.49 -15.75
N ASP A 22 -32.84 -9.54 -16.21
CA ASP A 22 -33.36 -9.53 -17.57
C ASP A 22 -32.23 -9.43 -18.60
N ARG A 23 -31.24 -8.55 -18.35
CA ARG A 23 -30.07 -8.37 -19.21
C ARG A 23 -29.24 -9.64 -19.38
N LYS A 24 -29.12 -10.44 -18.33
CA LYS A 24 -28.39 -11.71 -18.34
C LYS A 24 -29.28 -12.91 -18.71
N SER A 25 -30.59 -12.69 -18.94
CA SER A 25 -31.59 -13.75 -19.12
C SER A 25 -31.50 -14.81 -18.00
N MET A 26 -31.23 -14.34 -16.78
CA MET A 26 -30.94 -15.19 -15.61
C MET A 26 -32.16 -15.30 -14.69
N THR A 27 -32.46 -16.52 -14.27
CA THR A 27 -33.50 -16.77 -13.25
C THR A 27 -33.02 -16.47 -11.85
N GLN A 28 -33.95 -16.26 -10.90
CA GLN A 28 -33.62 -16.09 -9.48
C GLN A 28 -32.87 -17.29 -8.91
N THR A 29 -33.13 -18.49 -9.41
CA THR A 29 -32.46 -19.71 -8.98
C THR A 29 -31.00 -19.73 -9.43
N GLU A 30 -30.75 -19.39 -10.69
CA GLU A 30 -29.38 -19.28 -11.22
C GLU A 30 -28.59 -18.17 -10.54
N LEU A 31 -29.23 -17.01 -10.29
CA LEU A 31 -28.59 -15.95 -9.53
C LEU A 31 -28.23 -16.38 -8.11
N SER A 32 -29.12 -17.14 -7.45
CA SER A 32 -28.85 -17.70 -6.12
C SER A 32 -27.62 -18.63 -6.12
N ILE A 33 -27.52 -19.51 -7.11
CA ILE A 33 -26.39 -20.44 -7.25
C ILE A 33 -25.08 -19.68 -7.49
N ARG A 34 -25.09 -18.68 -8.39
CA ARG A 34 -23.88 -17.93 -8.75
C ARG A 34 -23.42 -16.96 -7.69
N SER A 35 -24.35 -16.32 -6.97
CA SER A 35 -24.01 -15.32 -5.96
C SER A 35 -23.85 -15.88 -4.56
N GLY A 36 -24.32 -17.12 -4.29
CA GLY A 36 -24.42 -17.66 -2.94
C GLY A 36 -25.50 -17.03 -2.07
N VAL A 37 -26.27 -16.07 -2.59
CA VAL A 37 -27.36 -15.42 -1.88
C VAL A 37 -28.63 -16.29 -1.98
N SER A 38 -29.32 -16.54 -0.85
CA SER A 38 -30.49 -17.41 -0.85
C SER A 38 -31.61 -16.89 -1.75
N LYS A 39 -32.32 -17.81 -2.44
CA LYS A 39 -33.44 -17.46 -3.32
C LYS A 39 -34.55 -16.67 -2.59
N SER A 40 -34.76 -16.96 -1.32
CA SER A 40 -35.72 -16.22 -0.49
C SER A 40 -35.31 -14.77 -0.28
N SER A 41 -34.01 -14.51 -0.08
CA SER A 41 -33.47 -13.16 0.03
C SER A 41 -33.59 -12.40 -1.30
N ILE A 42 -33.24 -13.03 -2.42
CA ILE A 42 -33.38 -12.46 -3.76
C ILE A 42 -34.84 -12.08 -4.05
N SER A 43 -35.79 -12.97 -3.70
CA SER A 43 -37.23 -12.70 -3.87
C SER A 43 -37.68 -11.48 -3.08
N ARG A 44 -37.20 -11.31 -1.83
CA ARG A 44 -37.50 -10.13 -0.99
C ARG A 44 -36.89 -8.86 -1.55
N TYR A 45 -35.67 -8.92 -2.06
CA TYR A 45 -35.02 -7.79 -2.71
C TYR A 45 -35.78 -7.32 -3.96
N LEU A 46 -36.27 -8.25 -4.77
CA LEU A 46 -37.10 -7.95 -5.94
C LEU A 46 -38.47 -7.34 -5.61
N LYS A 47 -39.05 -7.65 -4.44
CA LYS A 47 -40.27 -7.01 -3.96
C LYS A 47 -40.05 -5.60 -3.41
N GLY A 48 -38.79 -5.24 -3.12
CA GLY A 48 -38.44 -3.96 -2.54
C GLY A 48 -38.64 -3.91 -1.01
N ASP A 49 -38.93 -5.05 -0.38
CA ASP A 49 -39.17 -5.13 1.06
C ASP A 49 -37.90 -4.88 1.89
N TRP A 50 -36.74 -4.93 1.24
CA TRP A 50 -35.46 -4.72 1.92
C TRP A 50 -34.31 -4.44 0.94
N GLU A 51 -33.37 -3.57 1.33
CA GLU A 51 -32.08 -3.40 0.64
C GLU A 51 -31.08 -4.43 1.20
N GLY A 52 -30.35 -5.13 0.32
CA GLY A 52 -29.43 -6.20 0.71
C GLY A 52 -28.34 -5.73 1.67
N LYS A 53 -27.88 -6.63 2.56
CA LYS A 53 -26.64 -6.41 3.30
C LYS A 53 -25.50 -6.21 2.32
N GLN A 54 -24.50 -5.44 2.71
CA GLN A 54 -23.37 -5.06 1.85
C GLN A 54 -22.75 -6.27 1.12
N GLU A 55 -22.49 -7.36 1.83
CA GLU A 55 -21.92 -8.59 1.24
C GLU A 55 -22.81 -9.19 0.16
N ALA A 56 -24.15 -9.21 0.37
CA ALA A 56 -25.08 -9.71 -0.61
C ALA A 56 -25.13 -8.83 -1.86
N VAL A 57 -25.03 -7.51 -1.72
CA VAL A 57 -25.00 -6.58 -2.85
C VAL A 57 -23.78 -6.81 -3.73
N TYR A 58 -22.58 -6.97 -3.12
CA TYR A 58 -21.35 -7.29 -3.84
C TYR A 58 -21.45 -8.62 -4.58
N ALA A 59 -21.95 -9.67 -3.92
CA ALA A 59 -22.13 -10.99 -4.51
C ALA A 59 -23.11 -10.98 -5.70
N LEU A 60 -24.23 -10.26 -5.58
CA LEU A 60 -25.22 -10.10 -6.64
C LEU A 60 -24.67 -9.29 -7.83
N ALA A 61 -23.95 -8.19 -7.55
CA ALA A 61 -23.33 -7.38 -8.58
C ALA A 61 -22.29 -8.18 -9.39
N GLY A 62 -21.44 -8.94 -8.72
CA GLY A 62 -20.46 -9.85 -9.33
C GLY A 62 -21.12 -10.92 -10.20
N ALA A 63 -22.17 -11.60 -9.70
CA ALA A 63 -22.89 -12.63 -10.43
C ALA A 63 -23.60 -12.07 -11.69
N LEU A 64 -24.11 -10.85 -11.60
CA LEU A 64 -24.78 -10.15 -12.71
C LEU A 64 -23.79 -9.47 -13.66
N GLY A 65 -22.51 -9.28 -13.25
CA GLY A 65 -21.52 -8.54 -14.02
C GLY A 65 -21.89 -7.06 -14.18
N VAL A 66 -22.39 -6.45 -13.12
CA VAL A 66 -22.76 -5.04 -13.06
C VAL A 66 -22.00 -4.32 -11.94
N SER A 67 -21.90 -3.00 -12.05
CA SER A 67 -21.29 -2.17 -11.00
C SER A 67 -22.15 -2.20 -9.73
N VAL A 68 -21.52 -2.25 -8.56
CA VAL A 68 -22.18 -2.20 -7.26
C VAL A 68 -22.97 -0.91 -7.10
N SER A 69 -22.37 0.21 -7.47
CA SER A 69 -22.99 1.55 -7.42
C SER A 69 -24.22 1.62 -8.32
N TRP A 70 -24.14 1.06 -9.53
CA TRP A 70 -25.31 0.97 -10.42
C TRP A 70 -26.41 0.12 -9.80
N LEU A 71 -26.07 -1.05 -9.25
CA LEU A 71 -27.06 -1.93 -8.62
C LEU A 71 -27.74 -1.26 -7.41
N MET A 72 -27.01 -0.42 -6.68
CA MET A 72 -27.53 0.39 -5.56
C MET A 72 -28.41 1.55 -6.00
N GLY A 73 -28.51 1.83 -7.32
CA GLY A 73 -29.42 2.82 -7.88
C GLY A 73 -28.79 4.17 -8.22
N TYR A 74 -27.48 4.29 -8.15
CA TYR A 74 -26.79 5.54 -8.53
C TYR A 74 -26.72 5.69 -10.05
N ASP A 75 -26.63 6.96 -10.52
CA ASP A 75 -26.45 7.27 -11.94
C ASP A 75 -25.00 7.08 -12.37
N VAL A 76 -24.68 5.81 -12.67
CA VAL A 76 -23.37 5.37 -13.13
C VAL A 76 -23.55 4.29 -14.22
N PRO A 77 -22.53 4.03 -15.06
CA PRO A 77 -22.60 2.97 -16.07
C PRO A 77 -22.90 1.58 -15.47
N ILE A 78 -23.77 0.81 -16.16
CA ILE A 78 -24.21 -0.53 -15.72
C ILE A 78 -23.06 -1.55 -15.67
N THR A 79 -22.20 -1.51 -16.68
CA THR A 79 -20.96 -2.28 -16.72
C THR A 79 -19.84 -1.32 -16.46
N GLY A 80 -19.49 -1.18 -15.18
CA GLY A 80 -18.29 -0.44 -14.84
C GLY A 80 -17.13 -1.42 -14.71
N VAL A 81 -16.22 -1.41 -15.66
CA VAL A 81 -14.88 -1.07 -15.20
C VAL A 81 -15.09 0.31 -14.60
N GLU A 82 -15.16 0.43 -13.29
CA GLU A 82 -15.01 1.75 -12.66
C GLU A 82 -13.76 2.32 -13.29
N ALA A 83 -13.92 3.39 -14.08
CA ALA A 83 -12.76 4.14 -14.50
C ALA A 83 -12.00 4.44 -13.21
N PRO A 84 -10.71 4.13 -13.11
CA PRO A 84 -9.98 4.43 -11.89
C PRO A 84 -10.16 5.91 -11.63
N GLY A 85 -11.01 6.28 -10.66
CA GLY A 85 -11.24 7.66 -10.31
C GLY A 85 -12.62 8.09 -9.82
N THR A 86 -13.67 7.26 -9.85
CA THR A 86 -14.98 7.69 -9.30
C THR A 86 -15.20 7.08 -7.92
N ILE A 87 -14.52 7.66 -6.95
CA ILE A 87 -14.72 7.33 -5.54
C ILE A 87 -15.93 8.11 -5.06
N PRO A 88 -16.89 7.47 -4.34
CA PRO A 88 -18.01 8.17 -3.76
C PRO A 88 -17.54 9.32 -2.88
N ALA A 89 -18.27 10.44 -2.89
CA ALA A 89 -17.94 11.58 -2.04
C ALA A 89 -17.85 11.17 -0.56
N GLY A 90 -16.71 11.46 0.07
CA GLY A 90 -16.40 11.07 1.44
C GLY A 90 -15.54 9.79 1.60
N PHE A 91 -15.15 9.18 0.48
CA PHE A 91 -14.18 8.08 0.47
C PHE A 91 -12.92 8.52 -0.29
N GLU A 92 -11.76 8.24 0.28
CA GLU A 92 -10.49 8.34 -0.45
C GLU A 92 -10.12 6.95 -0.99
N PRO A 93 -9.47 6.88 -2.18
CA PRO A 93 -8.98 5.60 -2.68
C PRO A 93 -8.02 5.01 -1.66
N LEU A 94 -8.12 3.72 -1.42
CA LEU A 94 -7.06 3.01 -0.72
C LEU A 94 -5.75 3.26 -1.48
N PRO A 95 -4.65 3.60 -0.79
CA PRO A 95 -3.37 3.75 -1.43
C PRO A 95 -3.02 2.46 -2.17
N GLN A 96 -2.55 2.60 -3.40
CA GLN A 96 -2.02 1.44 -4.12
C GLN A 96 -0.85 0.87 -3.32
N MET A 97 -0.88 -0.44 -3.11
CA MET A 97 0.16 -1.16 -2.39
C MET A 97 1.05 -1.90 -3.38
N THR A 98 2.33 -1.98 -3.07
CA THR A 98 3.30 -2.82 -3.77
C THR A 98 4.01 -3.70 -2.76
N ASN A 99 4.47 -4.89 -3.18
CA ASN A 99 5.26 -5.75 -2.33
C ASN A 99 6.73 -5.48 -2.56
N VAL A 100 7.47 -5.30 -1.46
CA VAL A 100 8.93 -5.15 -1.47
C VAL A 100 9.56 -6.19 -0.56
N PRO A 101 10.79 -6.66 -0.89
CA PRO A 101 11.51 -7.60 -0.03
C PRO A 101 11.91 -6.92 1.28
N LEU A 102 11.65 -7.57 2.41
CA LEU A 102 12.24 -7.24 3.71
C LEU A 102 13.58 -7.97 3.81
N VAL A 103 14.64 -7.19 3.84
CA VAL A 103 16.02 -7.69 3.95
C VAL A 103 16.39 -7.79 5.43
N GLY A 104 16.89 -8.95 5.81
CA GLY A 104 17.40 -9.22 7.17
C GLY A 104 18.86 -8.81 7.34
N SER A 105 19.66 -9.76 7.82
CA SER A 105 21.12 -9.58 7.90
C SER A 105 21.72 -9.58 6.51
N ILE A 106 22.63 -8.66 6.24
CA ILE A 106 23.36 -8.61 4.98
C ILE A 106 24.56 -9.53 5.11
N ALA A 107 24.65 -10.55 4.25
CA ALA A 107 25.80 -11.43 4.22
C ALA A 107 27.01 -10.73 3.55
N CYS A 108 28.21 -11.01 4.10
CA CYS A 108 29.49 -10.46 3.64
C CYS A 108 29.68 -10.67 2.13
N GLY A 109 29.92 -9.61 1.37
CA GLY A 109 30.26 -9.68 -0.06
C GLY A 109 29.11 -9.97 -1.02
N THR A 110 27.88 -10.14 -0.53
CA THR A 110 26.70 -10.35 -1.38
C THR A 110 25.91 -9.05 -1.59
N PRO A 111 25.25 -8.87 -2.76
CA PRO A 111 24.32 -7.76 -2.94
C PRO A 111 23.23 -7.76 -1.89
N ILE A 112 22.78 -6.58 -1.44
CA ILE A 112 21.75 -6.43 -0.40
C ILE A 112 20.46 -7.17 -0.74
N LEU A 113 20.11 -7.23 -2.03
CA LEU A 113 18.91 -7.91 -2.55
C LEU A 113 19.20 -9.35 -3.04
N ALA A 114 20.26 -10.00 -2.56
CA ALA A 114 20.44 -11.43 -2.82
C ALA A 114 19.30 -12.21 -2.15
N GLU A 115 18.83 -13.30 -2.81
CA GLU A 115 17.70 -14.11 -2.30
C GLU A 115 17.93 -14.61 -0.86
N GLU A 116 19.16 -14.93 -0.51
CA GLU A 116 19.57 -15.37 0.82
C GLU A 116 19.40 -14.32 1.92
N ASN A 117 19.32 -13.03 1.56
CA ASN A 117 19.14 -11.92 2.50
C ASN A 117 17.65 -11.55 2.69
N ILE A 118 16.75 -12.09 1.86
CA ILE A 118 15.32 -11.78 1.92
C ILE A 118 14.64 -12.67 2.95
N LYS A 119 14.05 -12.04 3.99
CA LYS A 119 13.23 -12.74 5.00
C LYS A 119 11.84 -13.05 4.49
N GLU A 120 11.18 -12.05 3.95
CA GLU A 120 9.81 -12.09 3.46
C GLU A 120 9.51 -10.91 2.53
N TYR A 121 8.29 -10.85 1.98
CA TYR A 121 7.79 -9.69 1.22
C TYR A 121 6.71 -8.97 2.02
N ILE A 122 6.79 -7.65 2.09
CA ILE A 122 5.83 -6.82 2.81
C ILE A 122 5.12 -5.85 1.87
N GLY A 123 3.84 -5.57 2.16
CA GLY A 123 3.04 -4.58 1.43
C GLY A 123 3.33 -3.17 1.92
N VAL A 124 3.74 -2.27 1.01
CA VAL A 124 4.00 -0.86 1.29
C VAL A 124 3.26 0.05 0.31
N PRO A 125 2.96 1.31 0.66
CA PRO A 125 2.35 2.26 -0.28
C PRO A 125 3.21 2.43 -1.55
N ALA A 126 2.61 2.20 -2.72
CA ALA A 126 3.31 2.32 -4.00
C ALA A 126 3.86 3.74 -4.26
N ALA A 127 3.21 4.76 -3.65
CA ALA A 127 3.66 6.15 -3.71
C ALA A 127 5.06 6.38 -3.11
N TRP A 128 5.50 5.54 -2.19
CA TRP A 128 6.84 5.61 -1.61
C TRP A 128 7.94 5.21 -2.60
N ARG A 129 7.58 4.43 -3.63
CA ARG A 129 8.53 3.91 -4.62
C ARG A 129 9.71 3.22 -3.94
N ALA A 130 9.41 2.48 -2.88
CA ALA A 130 10.42 1.68 -2.19
C ALA A 130 10.80 0.45 -3.02
N ASP A 131 12.07 0.09 -3.00
CA ASP A 131 12.59 -1.08 -3.69
C ASP A 131 12.82 -2.25 -2.73
N PHE A 132 13.09 -1.95 -1.45
CA PHE A 132 13.26 -2.92 -0.39
C PHE A 132 12.98 -2.29 0.98
N ALA A 133 12.97 -3.09 2.03
CA ALA A 133 12.83 -2.65 3.41
C ALA A 133 13.90 -3.31 4.30
N LEU A 134 14.25 -2.60 5.38
CA LEU A 134 15.20 -3.03 6.39
C LEU A 134 14.51 -3.03 7.75
N GLU A 135 14.73 -4.07 8.54
CA GLU A 135 14.37 -4.08 9.96
C GLU A 135 15.44 -3.30 10.75
N CYS A 136 15.01 -2.31 11.51
CA CYS A 136 15.90 -1.52 12.33
C CYS A 136 16.19 -2.18 13.67
N HIS A 137 17.47 -2.14 14.07
CA HIS A 137 17.90 -2.61 15.36
C HIS A 137 18.59 -1.47 16.13
N GLY A 138 18.16 -1.27 17.37
CA GLY A 138 18.70 -0.25 18.27
C GLY A 138 18.08 1.14 18.09
N ASP A 139 18.48 2.06 18.96
CA ASP A 139 17.85 3.36 19.18
C ASP A 139 18.63 4.56 18.63
N SER A 140 19.58 4.32 17.72
CA SER A 140 20.42 5.41 17.18
C SER A 140 19.65 6.47 16.40
N MET A 141 18.50 6.12 15.86
CA MET A 141 17.60 7.01 15.10
C MET A 141 16.30 7.31 15.83
N ALA A 142 16.22 6.97 17.13
CA ALA A 142 15.08 7.34 17.97
C ALA A 142 15.07 8.86 18.23
N PRO A 143 13.87 9.49 18.34
CA PRO A 143 12.54 8.85 18.41
C PRO A 143 11.88 8.60 17.04
N ARG A 144 12.49 9.03 15.95
CA ARG A 144 11.89 8.94 14.61
C ARG A 144 11.80 7.50 14.14
N ILE A 145 12.92 6.78 14.21
CA ILE A 145 13.02 5.36 13.87
C ILE A 145 13.47 4.65 15.13
N CYS A 146 12.67 3.70 15.61
CA CYS A 146 12.90 2.94 16.83
C CYS A 146 13.31 1.50 16.53
N ASP A 147 13.78 0.81 17.54
CA ASP A 147 14.04 -0.63 17.47
C ASP A 147 12.80 -1.42 17.02
N GLY A 148 12.96 -2.34 16.08
CA GLY A 148 11.88 -3.12 15.49
C GLY A 148 11.09 -2.42 14.39
N ASP A 149 11.38 -1.17 14.05
CA ASP A 149 10.75 -0.51 12.89
C ASP A 149 11.23 -1.13 11.58
N ILE A 150 10.31 -1.21 10.62
CA ILE A 150 10.63 -1.58 9.23
C ILE A 150 10.74 -0.29 8.42
N VAL A 151 11.93 0.01 7.93
CA VAL A 151 12.21 1.20 7.13
C VAL A 151 12.26 0.85 5.66
N CYS A 152 11.40 1.50 4.87
CA CYS A 152 11.32 1.32 3.42
C CYS A 152 12.36 2.19 2.73
N ILE A 153 13.13 1.58 1.83
CA ILE A 153 14.26 2.19 1.14
C ILE A 153 14.00 2.25 -0.36
N ARG A 154 14.19 3.42 -0.94
CA ARG A 154 14.30 3.59 -2.38
C ARG A 154 15.77 3.49 -2.76
N ARG A 155 16.07 2.54 -3.62
CA ARG A 155 17.44 2.31 -4.08
C ARG A 155 17.93 3.46 -4.94
N GLN A 156 19.00 4.10 -4.51
CA GLN A 156 19.69 5.14 -5.27
C GLN A 156 21.11 5.29 -4.71
N PRO A 157 22.11 5.55 -5.61
CA PRO A 157 23.51 5.63 -5.20
C PRO A 157 23.88 6.95 -4.52
N GLU A 158 22.99 7.94 -4.60
CA GLU A 158 23.22 9.28 -4.05
C GLU A 158 21.99 9.76 -3.30
N VAL A 159 22.21 10.49 -2.21
CA VAL A 159 21.20 11.16 -1.41
C VAL A 159 21.62 12.59 -1.12
N GLU A 160 20.66 13.46 -0.88
CA GLU A 160 20.94 14.85 -0.52
C GLU A 160 21.40 14.96 0.94
N SER A 161 22.26 15.95 1.21
CA SER A 161 22.71 16.23 2.58
C SER A 161 21.53 16.48 3.51
N GLY A 162 21.54 15.79 4.65
CA GLY A 162 20.47 15.84 5.66
C GLY A 162 19.39 14.77 5.51
N GLN A 163 19.33 14.07 4.40
CA GLN A 163 18.39 12.95 4.23
C GLN A 163 18.83 11.72 5.03
N ILE A 164 17.85 10.90 5.41
CA ILE A 164 18.12 9.61 6.06
C ILE A 164 18.41 8.58 4.98
N ALA A 165 19.61 8.02 5.01
CA ALA A 165 20.09 7.03 4.05
C ALA A 165 20.38 5.70 4.73
N ALA A 166 20.14 4.63 3.99
CA ALA A 166 20.74 3.33 4.25
C ALA A 166 22.16 3.35 3.66
N VAL A 167 23.15 3.25 4.52
CA VAL A 167 24.57 3.29 4.16
C VAL A 167 25.21 1.99 4.59
N ARG A 168 25.88 1.32 3.68
CA ARG A 168 26.70 0.14 3.99
C ARG A 168 28.14 0.60 4.23
N ILE A 169 28.75 0.10 5.31
CA ILE A 169 30.14 0.34 5.68
C ILE A 169 30.74 -1.05 5.91
N GLY A 170 31.66 -1.45 5.03
CA GLY A 170 32.08 -2.84 4.98
C GLY A 170 30.88 -3.77 4.79
N ASP A 171 30.61 -4.60 5.80
CA ASP A 171 29.56 -5.63 5.78
C ASP A 171 28.30 -5.22 6.55
N GLU A 172 28.29 -4.06 7.18
CA GLU A 172 27.18 -3.60 8.00
C GLU A 172 26.37 -2.48 7.31
N ALA A 173 25.05 -2.58 7.34
CA ALA A 173 24.18 -1.50 6.93
C ALA A 173 23.71 -0.70 8.15
N THR A 174 23.67 0.61 8.00
CA THR A 174 23.19 1.53 9.03
C THR A 174 22.27 2.60 8.43
N LEU A 175 21.33 3.10 9.24
CA LEU A 175 20.48 4.24 8.90
C LEU A 175 20.99 5.46 9.66
N LYS A 176 21.32 6.52 8.93
CA LYS A 176 21.79 7.79 9.49
C LYS A 176 21.39 8.96 8.60
N HIS A 177 21.38 10.15 9.16
CA HIS A 177 21.42 11.36 8.35
C HIS A 177 22.75 11.44 7.63
N PHE A 178 22.70 11.52 6.33
CA PHE A 178 23.87 11.58 5.44
C PHE A 178 24.22 13.02 5.13
N TYR A 179 25.47 13.40 5.35
CA TYR A 179 26.00 14.70 4.95
C TYR A 179 27.31 14.51 4.19
N ARG A 180 27.44 15.20 3.06
CA ARG A 180 28.67 15.17 2.26
C ARG A 180 29.20 16.58 2.01
N SER A 181 30.49 16.79 2.26
CA SER A 181 31.20 18.02 1.95
C SER A 181 32.53 17.68 1.30
N GLY A 182 32.61 17.77 -0.03
CA GLY A 182 33.77 17.33 -0.80
C GLY A 182 34.06 15.84 -0.56
N ASP A 183 35.27 15.55 -0.10
CA ASP A 183 35.75 14.19 0.18
C ASP A 183 35.51 13.74 1.64
N VAL A 184 34.60 14.39 2.33
CA VAL A 184 34.21 14.04 3.71
C VAL A 184 32.74 13.68 3.76
N VAL A 185 32.42 12.53 4.34
CA VAL A 185 31.06 12.09 4.64
C VAL A 185 30.88 12.04 6.16
N GLN A 186 29.76 12.57 6.62
CA GLN A 186 29.33 12.48 8.00
C GLN A 186 28.02 11.73 8.08
N LEU A 187 27.95 10.75 8.96
CA LEU A 187 26.76 10.02 9.31
C LEU A 187 26.33 10.41 10.72
N ILE A 188 25.16 11.05 10.82
CA ILE A 188 24.68 11.63 12.06
C ILE A 188 23.42 10.89 12.50
N ALA A 189 23.45 10.35 13.73
CA ALA A 189 22.31 9.75 14.39
C ALA A 189 21.34 10.82 14.89
N GLU A 190 20.03 10.49 15.01
CA GLU A 190 19.08 11.36 15.72
C GLU A 190 19.26 11.29 17.23
N ASN A 191 19.77 10.16 17.73
CA ASN A 191 20.09 9.97 19.15
C ASN A 191 21.61 9.96 19.38
N PRO A 192 22.22 11.13 19.60
CA PRO A 192 23.67 11.23 19.78
C PRO A 192 24.18 10.61 21.08
N ALA A 193 23.29 10.34 22.04
CA ALA A 193 23.65 9.63 23.28
C ALA A 193 23.95 8.15 23.03
N VAL A 194 23.32 7.56 22.00
CA VAL A 194 23.53 6.15 21.59
C VAL A 194 24.63 6.03 20.56
N CYS A 195 24.66 6.96 19.59
CA CYS A 195 25.62 6.92 18.51
C CYS A 195 26.14 8.33 18.20
N PRO A 196 27.41 8.63 18.52
CA PRO A 196 28.02 9.91 18.19
C PRO A 196 28.16 10.06 16.66
N PRO A 197 28.33 11.29 16.13
CA PRO A 197 28.61 11.52 14.73
C PRO A 197 29.82 10.72 14.25
N MET A 198 29.67 10.04 13.12
CA MET A 198 30.73 9.29 12.46
C MET A 198 31.21 10.08 11.26
N VAL A 199 32.54 10.20 11.10
CA VAL A 199 33.16 10.97 10.01
C VAL A 199 34.09 10.05 9.21
N TYR A 200 33.90 10.03 7.90
CA TYR A 200 34.68 9.22 6.96
C TYR A 200 35.32 10.10 5.91
N ALA A 201 36.60 9.84 5.60
CA ALA A 201 37.35 10.59 4.60
C ALA A 201 38.41 9.71 3.93
N GLY A 202 38.84 10.10 2.73
CA GLY A 202 39.90 9.42 1.99
C GLY A 202 39.55 7.95 1.70
N THR A 203 40.47 7.04 1.98
CA THR A 203 40.31 5.60 1.71
C THR A 203 39.15 4.93 2.45
N GLN A 204 38.69 5.50 3.55
CA GLN A 204 37.51 4.97 4.28
C GLN A 204 36.22 5.06 3.45
N LEU A 205 36.18 5.96 2.47
CA LEU A 205 35.02 6.08 1.59
C LEU A 205 34.94 4.95 0.55
N GLU A 206 36.02 4.22 0.30
CA GLU A 206 36.05 3.08 -0.61
C GLU A 206 35.26 1.88 -0.07
N GLU A 207 35.15 1.79 1.26
CA GLU A 207 34.37 0.74 1.95
C GLU A 207 32.92 1.16 2.22
N MET A 208 32.55 2.38 1.82
CA MET A 208 31.20 2.92 2.05
C MET A 208 30.38 2.91 0.77
N ALA A 209 29.14 2.49 0.86
CA ALA A 209 28.15 2.59 -0.23
C ALA A 209 26.82 3.11 0.27
N VAL A 210 26.23 4.07 -0.45
CA VAL A 210 24.84 4.47 -0.24
C VAL A 210 23.95 3.44 -0.94
N GLU A 211 23.16 2.72 -0.18
CA GLU A 211 22.23 1.70 -0.69
C GLU A 211 20.88 2.32 -1.08
N GLY A 212 20.50 3.44 -0.45
CA GLY A 212 19.30 4.16 -0.82
C GLY A 212 18.81 5.17 0.19
N LEU A 213 17.71 5.82 -0.17
CA LEU A 213 17.00 6.82 0.60
C LEU A 213 15.89 6.17 1.42
N ALA A 214 15.79 6.48 2.72
CA ALA A 214 14.63 6.12 3.54
C ALA A 214 13.41 6.95 3.13
N VAL A 215 12.33 6.27 2.74
CA VAL A 215 11.12 6.89 2.18
C VAL A 215 9.85 6.65 3.00
N GLY A 216 9.89 5.74 3.96
CA GLY A 216 8.76 5.44 4.83
C GLY A 216 9.11 4.49 5.95
N ILE A 217 8.23 4.39 6.95
CA ILE A 217 8.36 3.51 8.10
C ILE A 217 7.06 2.73 8.26
N CYS A 218 7.19 1.43 8.51
CA CYS A 218 6.11 0.57 8.97
C CYS A 218 6.40 0.16 10.40
N ARG A 219 5.46 0.41 11.32
CA ARG A 219 5.59 0.08 12.74
C ARG A 219 4.37 -0.70 13.20
N SER A 220 4.60 -1.85 13.83
CA SER A 220 3.56 -2.57 14.56
C SER A 220 3.36 -1.94 15.94
N LEU A 221 2.12 -1.88 16.40
CA LEU A 221 1.76 -1.43 17.75
C LEU A 221 1.50 -2.61 18.71
N MET A 222 1.90 -3.81 18.32
CA MET A 222 1.75 -5.02 19.17
C MET A 222 3.01 -5.23 20.00
#